data_18621ac69d6f1f4f01229a45a5e38ca8
#
_entry.id   18621ac69d6f1f4f01229a45a5e38ca8
#
_cell.length_a   1.000
_cell.length_b   1.000
_cell.length_c   1.000
_cell.angle_alpha   90.00
_cell.angle_beta   90.00
_cell.angle_gamma   90.00
#
_symmetry.space_group_name_H-M   'P 1'
#
loop_
_entity.id
_entity.type
_entity.pdbx_description
1 polymer ?
#
loop_
_entity_poly.entity_id
_entity_poly.type
_entity_poly.pdbx_seq_one_letter_code
_entity_poly.pdbx_strand_id
1 'polypeptide(L)'
;MRLQNTGFVIVGLAALALDFQAANKPISVGMIPDAGATQVSIQEKEPLKNYLASHLGEPVNLVIPTNYNATVEALGNGSLDFAYLGGLTYLKAHRQYGVVPLVQRTSDLEFHSLFITGSNTNIHSLADLKGKTFAFGDINSTSGHLMPYLELKQAGINADTDLKFRYTGSHPATAKAVESGAMDAGALDETVYNSMLAEGKLDKTKVRVFYTSKPFVDYVWVARKDLNKDQKEKFVEAFTRLKEGRDDAVLQVLRGKIFVRATDEEYGVLRQVAEELKMF
;
A
#
# COMPACT_ATOMS: atom_id res chain seq x y z
N MET A 1 64.07 -50.82 46.09
CA MET A 1 62.82 -51.03 45.38
C MET A 1 62.01 -49.76 45.46
N ARG A 2 62.04 -48.91 44.42
CA ARG A 2 61.38 -47.60 44.38
C ARG A 2 60.14 -47.72 43.48
N LEU A 3 58.98 -47.47 44.05
CA LEU A 3 57.70 -47.35 43.37
C LEU A 3 57.59 -45.95 42.80
N GLN A 4 57.42 -45.83 41.51
CA GLN A 4 57.13 -44.58 40.80
C GLN A 4 55.58 -44.39 40.75
N ASN A 5 55.15 -43.27 41.33
CA ASN A 5 53.76 -42.79 41.18
C ASN A 5 53.62 -42.03 39.87
N THR A 6 52.84 -42.58 38.95
CA THR A 6 52.41 -41.86 37.72
C THR A 6 51.10 -41.11 38.00
N GLY A 7 51.20 -39.78 38.11
CA GLY A 7 50.03 -38.91 38.21
C GLY A 7 49.33 -38.77 36.85
N PHE A 8 48.04 -39.08 36.80
CA PHE A 8 47.14 -38.80 35.67
C PHE A 8 46.70 -37.34 35.74
N VAL A 9 47.07 -36.55 34.75
CA VAL A 9 46.49 -35.17 34.55
C VAL A 9 45.25 -35.31 33.66
N ILE A 10 44.10 -35.08 34.28
CA ILE A 10 42.83 -34.95 33.54
C ILE A 10 42.75 -33.51 33.00
N VAL A 11 42.93 -33.33 31.71
CA VAL A 11 42.67 -32.09 30.99
C VAL A 11 41.16 -32.02 30.72
N GLY A 12 40.44 -31.22 31.49
CA GLY A 12 39.06 -30.93 31.24
C GLY A 12 38.90 -30.09 29.99
N LEU A 13 38.35 -30.63 28.90
CA LEU A 13 37.84 -29.88 27.76
C LEU A 13 36.57 -29.14 28.20
N ALA A 14 36.67 -27.84 28.43
CA ALA A 14 35.49 -26.97 28.52
C ALA A 14 34.93 -26.79 27.09
N ALA A 15 33.84 -27.47 26.78
CA ALA A 15 33.07 -27.25 25.57
C ALA A 15 32.40 -25.87 25.68
N LEU A 16 32.92 -24.86 24.99
CA LEU A 16 32.23 -23.61 24.71
C LEU A 16 31.04 -23.95 23.80
N ALA A 17 29.86 -24.05 24.40
CA ALA A 17 28.60 -24.02 23.64
C ALA A 17 28.49 -22.63 23.02
N LEU A 18 28.83 -22.51 21.75
CA LEU A 18 28.44 -21.39 20.92
C LEU A 18 26.92 -21.51 20.75
N ASP A 19 26.17 -20.72 21.51
CA ASP A 19 24.76 -20.46 21.25
C ASP A 19 24.70 -19.80 19.85
N PHE A 20 24.48 -20.61 18.82
CA PHE A 20 24.02 -20.17 17.52
C PHE A 20 22.59 -19.67 17.74
N GLN A 21 22.43 -18.43 18.17
CA GLN A 21 21.16 -17.72 18.05
C GLN A 21 20.86 -17.73 16.54
N ALA A 22 19.92 -18.60 16.14
CA ALA A 22 19.39 -18.57 14.79
C ALA A 22 18.92 -17.12 14.55
N ALA A 23 19.59 -16.42 13.65
CA ALA A 23 19.22 -15.05 13.31
C ALA A 23 17.76 -15.10 12.87
N ASN A 24 16.87 -14.49 13.65
CA ASN A 24 15.45 -14.42 13.33
C ASN A 24 15.32 -13.87 11.91
N LYS A 25 14.55 -14.58 11.08
CA LYS A 25 14.28 -14.14 9.70
C LYS A 25 13.64 -12.74 9.80
N PRO A 26 14.16 -11.74 9.08
CA PRO A 26 13.58 -10.39 9.12
C PRO A 26 12.08 -10.43 8.79
N ILE A 27 11.29 -9.64 9.49
CA ILE A 27 9.88 -9.42 9.18
C ILE A 27 9.79 -8.71 7.82
N SER A 28 9.09 -9.31 6.87
CA SER A 28 8.94 -8.77 5.52
C SER A 28 7.65 -7.93 5.43
N VAL A 29 7.82 -6.62 5.18
CA VAL A 29 6.72 -5.66 5.07
C VAL A 29 6.63 -5.14 3.64
N GLY A 30 5.51 -5.38 2.98
CA GLY A 30 5.26 -4.94 1.61
C GLY A 30 4.44 -3.65 1.55
N MET A 31 4.61 -2.90 0.47
CA MET A 31 3.68 -1.81 0.10
C MET A 31 3.37 -1.93 -1.38
N ILE A 32 2.10 -1.83 -1.75
CA ILE A 32 1.75 -1.72 -3.18
C ILE A 32 2.47 -0.50 -3.79
N PRO A 33 2.83 -0.54 -5.07
CA PRO A 33 3.51 0.58 -5.73
C PRO A 33 2.54 1.71 -6.13
N ASP A 34 1.66 2.12 -5.21
CA ASP A 34 0.68 3.19 -5.42
C ASP A 34 1.33 4.51 -5.80
N ALA A 35 2.43 4.84 -5.12
CA ALA A 35 3.28 6.02 -5.37
C ALA A 35 4.47 5.74 -6.30
N GLY A 36 4.45 4.62 -7.03
CA GLY A 36 5.53 4.15 -7.89
C GLY A 36 6.58 3.32 -7.13
N ALA A 37 7.20 2.36 -7.84
CA ALA A 37 8.24 1.48 -7.31
C ALA A 37 9.59 1.89 -7.88
N THR A 38 10.35 2.71 -7.14
CA THR A 38 11.72 3.09 -7.48
C THR A 38 12.65 2.86 -6.30
N GLN A 39 13.97 2.78 -6.54
CA GLN A 39 14.93 2.67 -5.45
C GLN A 39 14.89 3.90 -4.53
N VAL A 40 14.64 5.08 -5.06
CA VAL A 40 14.44 6.31 -4.29
C VAL A 40 13.23 6.19 -3.37
N SER A 41 12.10 5.66 -3.89
CA SER A 41 10.90 5.48 -3.06
C SER A 41 11.07 4.48 -1.92
N ILE A 42 11.98 3.51 -2.04
CA ILE A 42 12.34 2.61 -0.94
C ILE A 42 13.16 3.34 0.12
N GLN A 43 14.14 4.15 -0.30
CA GLN A 43 14.95 4.95 0.64
C GLN A 43 14.14 5.98 1.41
N GLU A 44 13.15 6.61 0.76
CA GLU A 44 12.22 7.54 1.40
C GLU A 44 11.40 6.88 2.52
N LYS A 45 11.33 5.55 2.57
CA LYS A 45 10.59 4.78 3.57
C LYS A 45 11.46 4.23 4.71
N GLU A 46 12.75 4.57 4.76
CA GLU A 46 13.63 4.17 5.87
C GLU A 46 13.10 4.60 7.27
N PRO A 47 12.48 5.78 7.46
CA PRO A 47 11.88 6.13 8.74
C PRO A 47 10.83 5.11 9.20
N LEU A 48 9.95 4.67 8.31
CA LEU A 48 8.95 3.65 8.62
C LEU A 48 9.59 2.30 8.93
N LYS A 49 10.56 1.86 8.15
CA LYS A 49 11.28 0.60 8.36
C LYS A 49 11.93 0.55 9.74
N ASN A 50 12.67 1.61 10.11
CA ASN A 50 13.36 1.69 11.39
C ASN A 50 12.38 1.77 12.56
N TYR A 51 11.29 2.50 12.40
CA TYR A 51 10.21 2.58 13.37
C TYR A 51 9.58 1.20 13.64
N LEU A 52 9.22 0.48 12.58
CA LEU A 52 8.64 -0.87 12.69
C LEU A 52 9.63 -1.85 13.33
N ALA A 53 10.90 -1.83 12.93
CA ALA A 53 11.93 -2.70 13.52
C ALA A 53 12.04 -2.49 15.04
N SER A 54 12.02 -1.23 15.50
CA SER A 54 12.10 -0.90 16.93
C SER A 54 10.87 -1.36 17.73
N HIS A 55 9.68 -1.32 17.13
CA HIS A 55 8.43 -1.70 17.80
C HIS A 55 8.13 -3.18 17.76
N LEU A 56 8.52 -3.86 16.66
CA LEU A 56 8.34 -5.30 16.52
C LEU A 56 9.43 -6.09 17.25
N GLY A 57 10.58 -5.44 17.56
CA GLY A 57 11.72 -6.08 18.21
C GLY A 57 12.52 -6.99 17.30
N GLU A 58 12.33 -6.91 16.00
CA GLU A 58 12.96 -7.72 14.97
C GLU A 58 13.39 -6.87 13.77
N PRO A 59 14.43 -7.26 13.02
CA PRO A 59 14.78 -6.57 11.78
C PRO A 59 13.61 -6.56 10.80
N VAL A 60 13.39 -5.44 10.11
CA VAL A 60 12.35 -5.30 9.09
C VAL A 60 12.98 -5.17 7.71
N ASN A 61 12.50 -5.97 6.76
CA ASN A 61 12.78 -5.83 5.34
C ASN A 61 11.56 -5.21 4.65
N LEU A 62 11.70 -3.96 4.17
CA LEU A 62 10.63 -3.26 3.47
C LEU A 62 10.77 -3.49 1.97
N VAL A 63 9.69 -3.92 1.32
CA VAL A 63 9.65 -4.30 -0.08
C VAL A 63 8.52 -3.54 -0.79
N ILE A 64 8.80 -3.02 -1.97
CA ILE A 64 7.78 -2.52 -2.89
C ILE A 64 7.79 -3.45 -4.11
N PRO A 65 6.81 -4.37 -4.23
CA PRO A 65 6.67 -5.25 -5.39
C PRO A 65 6.44 -4.47 -6.69
N THR A 66 6.64 -5.11 -7.83
CA THR A 66 6.57 -4.47 -9.16
C THR A 66 5.18 -4.00 -9.55
N ASN A 67 4.13 -4.62 -9.01
CA ASN A 67 2.72 -4.27 -9.26
C ASN A 67 1.85 -4.75 -8.08
N TYR A 68 0.59 -4.35 -8.08
CA TYR A 68 -0.37 -4.67 -7.02
C TYR A 68 -0.59 -6.17 -6.86
N ASN A 69 -0.70 -6.93 -7.95
CA ASN A 69 -0.90 -8.38 -7.88
C ASN A 69 0.31 -9.11 -7.28
N ALA A 70 1.52 -8.67 -7.57
CA ALA A 70 2.73 -9.24 -6.98
C ALA A 70 2.74 -9.12 -5.45
N THR A 71 2.14 -8.05 -4.89
CA THR A 71 1.97 -7.91 -3.43
C THR A 71 0.98 -8.93 -2.87
N VAL A 72 -0.13 -9.18 -3.57
CA VAL A 72 -1.13 -10.19 -3.20
C VAL A 72 -0.49 -11.59 -3.16
N GLU A 73 0.21 -11.96 -4.22
CA GLU A 73 0.90 -13.25 -4.33
C GLU A 73 1.98 -13.43 -3.26
N ALA A 74 2.73 -12.36 -2.94
CA ALA A 74 3.77 -12.39 -1.92
C ALA A 74 3.21 -12.60 -0.49
N LEU A 75 2.01 -12.08 -0.20
CA LEU A 75 1.29 -12.41 1.04
C LEU A 75 0.83 -13.86 1.05
N GLY A 76 0.31 -14.35 -0.08
CA GLY A 76 -0.21 -15.72 -0.21
C GLY A 76 0.86 -16.79 -0.07
N ASN A 77 2.06 -16.57 -0.61
CA ASN A 77 3.18 -17.52 -0.56
C ASN A 77 4.09 -17.34 0.68
N GLY A 78 3.78 -16.38 1.58
CA GLY A 78 4.55 -16.12 2.79
C GLY A 78 5.88 -15.37 2.58
N SER A 79 6.10 -14.76 1.42
CA SER A 79 7.23 -13.88 1.18
C SER A 79 7.07 -12.52 1.87
N LEU A 80 5.83 -12.10 2.13
CA LEU A 80 5.48 -10.95 2.96
C LEU A 80 4.71 -11.41 4.19
N ASP A 81 5.04 -10.81 5.34
CA ASP A 81 4.33 -11.00 6.61
C ASP A 81 3.21 -9.98 6.77
N PHE A 82 3.49 -8.72 6.40
CA PHE A 82 2.56 -7.61 6.40
C PHE A 82 2.59 -6.88 5.07
N ALA A 83 1.49 -6.23 4.72
CA ALA A 83 1.48 -5.34 3.56
C ALA A 83 0.49 -4.18 3.70
N TYR A 84 0.80 -3.07 3.02
CA TYR A 84 -0.10 -1.95 2.77
C TYR A 84 -0.78 -2.15 1.43
N LEU A 85 -2.10 -2.21 1.44
CA LEU A 85 -2.93 -2.50 0.27
C LEU A 85 -4.01 -1.43 0.09
N GLY A 86 -4.43 -1.18 -1.14
CA GLY A 86 -5.70 -0.53 -1.42
C GLY A 86 -6.86 -1.50 -1.19
N GLY A 87 -8.08 -0.98 -1.00
CA GLY A 87 -9.25 -1.77 -0.63
C GLY A 87 -9.57 -2.90 -1.61
N LEU A 88 -9.54 -2.66 -2.94
CA LEU A 88 -9.74 -3.72 -3.93
C LEU A 88 -8.66 -4.79 -3.87
N THR A 89 -7.39 -4.37 -3.70
CA THR A 89 -6.26 -5.30 -3.55
C THR A 89 -6.41 -6.14 -2.29
N TYR A 90 -6.86 -5.50 -1.18
CA TYR A 90 -7.18 -6.20 0.07
C TYR A 90 -8.28 -7.24 -0.14
N LEU A 91 -9.40 -6.89 -0.77
CA LEU A 91 -10.50 -7.82 -1.03
C LEU A 91 -10.04 -9.03 -1.84
N LYS A 92 -9.18 -8.84 -2.84
CA LYS A 92 -8.57 -9.94 -3.61
C LYS A 92 -7.68 -10.82 -2.74
N ALA A 93 -6.77 -10.23 -1.96
CA ALA A 93 -5.87 -10.96 -1.08
C ALA A 93 -6.63 -11.71 0.02
N HIS A 94 -7.68 -11.08 0.59
CA HIS A 94 -8.54 -11.71 1.58
C HIS A 94 -9.29 -12.92 1.00
N ARG A 95 -9.89 -12.78 -0.17
CA ARG A 95 -10.62 -13.86 -0.84
C ARG A 95 -9.72 -15.03 -1.21
N GLN A 96 -8.51 -14.77 -1.72
CA GLN A 96 -7.59 -15.81 -2.19
C GLN A 96 -6.82 -16.47 -1.04
N TYR A 97 -6.35 -15.69 -0.08
CA TYR A 97 -5.36 -16.14 0.90
C TYR A 97 -5.80 -15.92 2.35
N GLY A 98 -6.96 -15.29 2.58
CA GLY A 98 -7.48 -15.04 3.93
C GLY A 98 -6.62 -14.07 4.74
N VAL A 99 -5.98 -13.09 4.09
CA VAL A 99 -5.23 -12.04 4.82
C VAL A 99 -6.14 -11.31 5.79
N VAL A 100 -5.57 -10.81 6.89
CA VAL A 100 -6.32 -10.19 7.98
C VAL A 100 -6.08 -8.69 7.97
N PRO A 101 -7.13 -7.83 7.92
CA PRO A 101 -6.98 -6.40 8.06
C PRO A 101 -6.57 -6.06 9.50
N LEU A 102 -5.68 -5.10 9.68
CA LEU A 102 -5.12 -4.76 10.98
C LEU A 102 -5.37 -3.31 11.37
N VAL A 103 -4.95 -2.38 10.53
CA VAL A 103 -4.96 -0.96 10.85
C VAL A 103 -5.03 -0.12 9.58
N GLN A 104 -5.70 1.03 9.68
CA GLN A 104 -5.87 1.99 8.60
C GLN A 104 -5.79 3.42 9.13
N ARG A 105 -5.57 4.39 8.25
CA ARG A 105 -5.68 5.81 8.60
C ARG A 105 -7.16 6.15 8.81
N THR A 106 -7.46 7.07 9.70
CA THR A 106 -8.84 7.58 9.82
C THR A 106 -9.33 8.21 8.52
N SER A 107 -8.44 8.81 7.72
CA SER A 107 -8.77 9.35 6.39
C SER A 107 -9.13 8.29 5.36
N ASP A 108 -8.76 7.02 5.57
CA ASP A 108 -9.12 5.93 4.64
C ASP A 108 -10.58 5.50 4.76
N LEU A 109 -11.27 5.92 5.82
CA LEU A 109 -12.71 5.66 6.01
C LEU A 109 -13.60 6.53 5.10
N GLU A 110 -13.08 7.68 4.66
CA GLU A 110 -13.77 8.64 3.78
C GLU A 110 -12.82 9.11 2.67
N PHE A 111 -12.29 8.16 1.90
CA PHE A 111 -11.31 8.38 0.85
C PHE A 111 -11.97 8.76 -0.48
N HIS A 112 -11.27 9.51 -1.35
CA HIS A 112 -11.79 9.95 -2.63
C HIS A 112 -10.88 9.62 -3.81
N SER A 113 -11.49 9.37 -4.95
CA SER A 113 -10.83 9.43 -6.25
C SER A 113 -10.94 10.83 -6.81
N LEU A 114 -9.83 11.39 -7.26
CA LEU A 114 -9.80 12.65 -7.99
C LEU A 114 -9.77 12.37 -9.49
N PHE A 115 -10.70 12.96 -10.22
CA PHE A 115 -10.68 12.96 -11.67
C PHE A 115 -10.00 14.24 -12.14
N ILE A 116 -8.90 14.09 -12.85
CA ILE A 116 -8.06 15.19 -13.31
C ILE A 116 -8.05 15.31 -14.83
N THR A 117 -7.82 16.51 -15.31
CA THR A 117 -7.66 16.82 -16.73
C THR A 117 -6.64 17.95 -16.92
N GLY A 118 -6.17 18.13 -18.13
CA GLY A 118 -5.33 19.29 -18.46
C GLY A 118 -6.07 20.61 -18.22
N SER A 119 -5.36 21.64 -17.73
CA SER A 119 -5.97 22.95 -17.37
C SER A 119 -6.66 23.62 -18.56
N ASN A 120 -6.18 23.39 -19.78
CA ASN A 120 -6.69 24.00 -21.00
C ASN A 120 -7.73 23.16 -21.75
N THR A 121 -8.26 22.09 -21.14
CA THR A 121 -9.28 21.25 -21.76
C THR A 121 -10.70 21.77 -21.48
N ASN A 122 -11.65 21.39 -22.33
CA ASN A 122 -13.08 21.66 -22.15
C ASN A 122 -13.79 20.52 -21.39
N ILE A 123 -13.09 19.78 -20.51
CA ILE A 123 -13.65 18.72 -19.70
C ILE A 123 -14.01 19.31 -18.32
N HIS A 124 -15.29 19.46 -18.01
CA HIS A 124 -15.81 20.05 -16.79
C HIS A 124 -16.68 19.09 -15.97
N SER A 125 -17.10 17.98 -16.59
CA SER A 125 -17.97 16.98 -15.98
C SER A 125 -17.60 15.58 -16.48
N LEU A 126 -18.11 14.53 -15.84
CA LEU A 126 -17.94 13.16 -16.31
C LEU A 126 -18.52 12.98 -17.73
N ALA A 127 -19.64 13.66 -18.06
CA ALA A 127 -20.27 13.55 -19.38
C ALA A 127 -19.36 13.98 -20.53
N ASP A 128 -18.41 14.90 -20.29
CA ASP A 128 -17.47 15.39 -21.29
C ASP A 128 -16.38 14.37 -21.64
N LEU A 129 -16.31 13.27 -20.91
CA LEU A 129 -15.32 12.20 -21.13
C LEU A 129 -15.64 11.30 -22.33
N LYS A 130 -16.89 11.31 -22.86
CA LYS A 130 -17.25 10.47 -24.00
C LYS A 130 -16.36 10.71 -25.21
N GLY A 131 -15.77 9.63 -25.73
CA GLY A 131 -14.82 9.66 -26.84
C GLY A 131 -13.41 10.11 -26.50
N LYS A 132 -13.14 10.46 -25.25
CA LYS A 132 -11.83 10.92 -24.77
C LYS A 132 -10.90 9.78 -24.42
N THR A 133 -9.60 10.08 -24.36
CA THR A 133 -8.59 9.21 -23.79
C THR A 133 -8.59 9.34 -22.27
N PHE A 134 -8.56 8.21 -21.54
CA PHE A 134 -8.66 8.18 -20.08
C PHE A 134 -7.59 7.28 -19.46
N ALA A 135 -6.92 7.78 -18.42
CA ALA A 135 -5.92 7.05 -17.65
C ALA A 135 -6.52 6.49 -16.35
N PHE A 136 -6.68 5.17 -16.27
CA PHE A 136 -6.83 4.50 -14.98
C PHE A 136 -5.47 4.25 -14.34
N GLY A 137 -5.44 4.01 -13.01
CA GLY A 137 -4.25 3.58 -12.28
C GLY A 137 -3.83 2.14 -12.59
N ASP A 138 -3.57 1.34 -11.55
CA ASP A 138 -3.42 -0.12 -11.68
C ASP A 138 -4.81 -0.77 -11.78
N ILE A 139 -4.92 -1.87 -12.51
CA ILE A 139 -6.19 -2.61 -12.67
C ILE A 139 -6.74 -3.13 -11.31
N ASN A 140 -5.89 -3.29 -10.31
CA ASN A 140 -6.26 -3.70 -8.96
C ASN A 140 -6.39 -2.52 -7.98
N SER A 141 -6.33 -1.27 -8.48
CA SER A 141 -6.49 -0.08 -7.65
C SER A 141 -7.95 0.20 -7.33
N THR A 142 -8.24 0.62 -6.10
CA THR A 142 -9.56 1.11 -5.69
C THR A 142 -9.81 2.49 -6.28
N SER A 143 -9.03 3.48 -5.82
CA SER A 143 -9.18 4.90 -6.18
C SER A 143 -8.72 5.23 -7.60
N GLY A 144 -7.85 4.41 -8.19
CA GLY A 144 -7.39 4.60 -9.57
C GLY A 144 -8.18 3.81 -10.61
N HIS A 145 -9.06 2.86 -10.21
CA HIS A 145 -9.81 2.03 -11.16
C HIS A 145 -11.24 1.69 -10.70
N LEU A 146 -11.41 0.91 -9.61
CA LEU A 146 -12.74 0.40 -9.24
C LEU A 146 -13.76 1.52 -9.04
N MET A 147 -13.44 2.49 -8.18
CA MET A 147 -14.37 3.58 -7.86
C MET A 147 -14.56 4.55 -9.02
N PRO A 148 -13.52 4.96 -9.76
CA PRO A 148 -13.71 5.68 -11.01
C PRO A 148 -14.59 4.96 -12.03
N TYR A 149 -14.45 3.65 -12.17
CA TYR A 149 -15.30 2.86 -13.08
C TYR A 149 -16.76 2.88 -12.63
N LEU A 150 -17.03 2.78 -11.32
CA LEU A 150 -18.38 2.91 -10.75
C LEU A 150 -18.97 4.30 -11.02
N GLU A 151 -18.20 5.37 -10.76
CA GLU A 151 -18.67 6.76 -10.97
C GLU A 151 -19.02 7.02 -12.44
N LEU A 152 -18.20 6.54 -13.38
CA LEU A 152 -18.47 6.60 -14.82
C LEU A 152 -19.77 5.85 -15.16
N LYS A 153 -19.93 4.60 -14.67
CA LYS A 153 -21.15 3.81 -14.89
C LYS A 153 -22.40 4.52 -14.34
N GLN A 154 -22.33 5.10 -13.15
CA GLN A 154 -23.44 5.85 -12.55
C GLN A 154 -23.76 7.15 -13.32
N ALA A 155 -22.78 7.75 -13.97
CA ALA A 155 -22.95 8.89 -14.87
C ALA A 155 -23.46 8.51 -16.27
N GLY A 156 -23.77 7.24 -16.52
CA GLY A 156 -24.25 6.74 -17.83
C GLY A 156 -23.14 6.65 -18.89
N ILE A 157 -21.89 6.45 -18.45
CA ILE A 157 -20.73 6.26 -19.29
C ILE A 157 -20.27 4.81 -19.16
N ASN A 158 -20.29 4.09 -20.25
CA ASN A 158 -19.66 2.77 -20.34
C ASN A 158 -18.18 2.96 -20.68
N ALA A 159 -17.30 2.73 -19.71
CA ALA A 159 -15.87 2.95 -19.90
C ALA A 159 -15.31 2.14 -21.07
N ASP A 160 -15.81 0.91 -21.30
CA ASP A 160 -15.30 0.00 -22.33
C ASP A 160 -15.66 0.44 -23.76
N THR A 161 -16.77 1.17 -23.93
CA THR A 161 -17.26 1.58 -25.26
C THR A 161 -17.16 3.10 -25.50
N ASP A 162 -17.28 3.90 -24.42
CA ASP A 162 -17.34 5.34 -24.53
C ASP A 162 -15.97 6.03 -24.35
N LEU A 163 -14.97 5.31 -23.80
CA LEU A 163 -13.63 5.84 -23.53
C LEU A 163 -12.54 5.10 -24.33
N LYS A 164 -11.44 5.77 -24.58
CA LYS A 164 -10.18 5.15 -25.03
C LYS A 164 -9.24 5.10 -23.83
N PHE A 165 -9.40 4.11 -22.94
CA PHE A 165 -8.65 4.08 -21.71
C PHE A 165 -7.38 3.23 -21.76
N ARG A 166 -6.47 3.50 -20.80
CA ARG A 166 -5.28 2.70 -20.49
C ARG A 166 -5.08 2.60 -18.99
N TYR A 167 -4.49 1.49 -18.56
CA TYR A 167 -3.94 1.35 -17.21
C TYR A 167 -2.51 1.86 -17.19
N THR A 168 -2.18 2.76 -16.25
CA THR A 168 -0.85 3.37 -16.13
C THR A 168 0.02 2.67 -15.09
N GLY A 169 -0.59 1.80 -14.26
CA GLY A 169 0.09 1.00 -13.24
C GLY A 169 0.38 1.73 -11.91
N SER A 170 0.28 3.07 -11.86
CA SER A 170 0.44 3.83 -10.61
C SER A 170 -0.20 5.21 -10.69
N HIS A 171 -0.51 5.82 -9.53
CA HIS A 171 -1.11 7.15 -9.47
C HIS A 171 -0.20 8.26 -10.03
N PRO A 172 1.13 8.28 -9.75
CA PRO A 172 2.01 9.26 -10.39
C PRO A 172 2.06 9.13 -11.91
N ALA A 173 2.03 7.91 -12.45
CA ALA A 173 2.02 7.69 -13.90
C ALA A 173 0.72 8.23 -14.52
N THR A 174 -0.43 8.06 -13.86
CA THR A 174 -1.71 8.67 -14.26
C THR A 174 -1.62 10.18 -14.29
N ALA A 175 -1.13 10.81 -13.21
CA ALA A 175 -1.00 12.25 -13.12
C ALA A 175 -0.09 12.81 -14.22
N LYS A 176 1.05 12.16 -14.47
CA LYS A 176 2.00 12.56 -15.50
C LYS A 176 1.47 12.38 -16.93
N ALA A 177 0.68 11.33 -17.17
CA ALA A 177 0.05 11.13 -18.47
C ALA A 177 -0.93 12.27 -18.82
N VAL A 178 -1.67 12.76 -17.80
CA VAL A 178 -2.57 13.91 -17.97
C VAL A 178 -1.79 15.22 -18.07
N GLU A 179 -0.80 15.43 -17.20
CA GLU A 179 0.05 16.64 -17.22
C GLU A 179 0.75 16.87 -18.58
N SER A 180 1.22 15.77 -19.18
CA SER A 180 1.89 15.82 -20.50
C SER A 180 0.94 15.95 -21.69
N GLY A 181 -0.38 15.80 -21.48
CA GLY A 181 -1.37 15.74 -22.54
C GLY A 181 -1.41 14.41 -23.30
N ALA A 182 -0.71 13.38 -22.83
CA ALA A 182 -0.78 12.03 -23.41
C ALA A 182 -2.15 11.37 -23.19
N MET A 183 -2.87 11.81 -22.17
CA MET A 183 -4.26 11.46 -21.86
C MET A 183 -5.07 12.72 -21.59
N ASP A 184 -6.31 12.75 -22.09
CA ASP A 184 -7.24 13.88 -21.90
C ASP A 184 -7.67 14.02 -20.44
N ALA A 185 -7.84 12.91 -19.74
CA ALA A 185 -8.22 12.84 -18.34
C ALA A 185 -7.70 11.54 -17.68
N GLY A 186 -7.82 11.48 -16.35
CA GLY A 186 -7.51 10.28 -15.59
C GLY A 186 -8.06 10.35 -14.17
N ALA A 187 -8.00 9.24 -13.45
CA ALA A 187 -8.41 9.20 -12.05
C ALA A 187 -7.32 8.59 -11.18
N LEU A 188 -7.13 9.17 -9.99
CA LEU A 188 -6.08 8.77 -9.07
C LEU A 188 -6.44 9.07 -7.61
N ASP A 189 -5.61 8.58 -6.72
CA ASP A 189 -5.59 8.77 -5.27
C ASP A 189 -5.40 10.25 -4.92
N GLU A 190 -6.28 10.78 -4.05
CA GLU A 190 -6.22 12.16 -3.60
C GLU A 190 -4.95 12.49 -2.80
N THR A 191 -4.45 11.55 -2.00
CA THR A 191 -3.25 11.78 -1.17
C THR A 191 -1.99 11.82 -2.01
N VAL A 192 -1.90 10.98 -3.05
CA VAL A 192 -0.79 10.99 -4.00
C VAL A 192 -0.83 12.27 -4.85
N TYR A 193 -2.01 12.67 -5.33
CA TYR A 193 -2.16 13.93 -6.09
C TYR A 193 -1.69 15.12 -5.27
N ASN A 194 -2.16 15.26 -4.03
CA ASN A 194 -1.80 16.35 -3.13
C ASN A 194 -0.30 16.32 -2.76
N SER A 195 0.28 15.15 -2.52
CA SER A 195 1.71 14.99 -2.25
C SER A 195 2.56 15.43 -3.45
N MET A 196 2.20 14.99 -4.67
CA MET A 196 2.91 15.38 -5.89
C MET A 196 2.88 16.89 -6.13
N LEU A 197 1.77 17.57 -5.81
CA LEU A 197 1.67 19.03 -5.88
C LEU A 197 2.57 19.69 -4.82
N ALA A 198 2.51 19.24 -3.58
CA ALA A 198 3.29 19.78 -2.47
C ALA A 198 4.81 19.63 -2.70
N GLU A 199 5.23 18.53 -3.32
CA GLU A 199 6.61 18.21 -3.63
C GLU A 199 7.11 18.84 -4.96
N GLY A 200 6.24 19.58 -5.68
CA GLY A 200 6.56 20.15 -6.99
C GLY A 200 6.76 19.10 -8.11
N LYS A 201 6.32 17.86 -7.86
CA LYS A 201 6.38 16.76 -8.83
C LYS A 201 5.25 16.83 -9.87
N LEU A 202 4.22 17.64 -9.63
CA LEU A 202 3.10 17.90 -10.53
C LEU A 202 2.87 19.41 -10.63
N ASP A 203 2.74 19.92 -11.84
CA ASP A 203 2.50 21.35 -12.10
C ASP A 203 1.01 21.69 -12.05
N LYS A 204 0.60 22.37 -10.97
CA LYS A 204 -0.80 22.80 -10.76
C LYS A 204 -1.33 23.74 -11.85
N THR A 205 -0.47 24.33 -12.67
CA THR A 205 -0.89 25.20 -13.79
C THR A 205 -1.28 24.39 -15.02
N LYS A 206 -0.83 23.13 -15.10
CA LYS A 206 -1.07 22.23 -16.24
C LYS A 206 -2.20 21.23 -16.01
N VAL A 207 -2.53 20.93 -14.75
CA VAL A 207 -3.58 19.98 -14.39
C VAL A 207 -4.55 20.57 -13.40
N ARG A 208 -5.80 20.15 -13.48
CA ARG A 208 -6.85 20.49 -12.52
C ARG A 208 -7.75 19.31 -12.23
N VAL A 209 -8.28 19.28 -11.02
CA VAL A 209 -9.39 18.37 -10.64
C VAL A 209 -10.68 18.95 -11.23
N PHE A 210 -11.48 18.12 -11.90
CA PHE A 210 -12.79 18.51 -12.42
C PHE A 210 -13.94 17.74 -11.76
N TYR A 211 -13.64 16.60 -11.12
CA TYR A 211 -14.62 15.82 -10.38
C TYR A 211 -13.96 15.08 -9.22
N THR A 212 -14.64 15.02 -8.07
CA THR A 212 -14.24 14.22 -6.90
C THR A 212 -15.33 13.18 -6.66
N SER A 213 -14.94 11.92 -6.47
CA SER A 213 -15.90 10.83 -6.23
C SER A 213 -16.64 11.01 -4.91
N LYS A 214 -17.72 10.25 -4.71
CA LYS A 214 -18.27 10.02 -3.38
C LYS A 214 -17.21 9.37 -2.47
N PRO A 215 -17.31 9.55 -1.14
CA PRO A 215 -16.37 8.91 -0.21
C PRO A 215 -16.54 7.38 -0.20
N PHE A 216 -15.44 6.68 0.01
CA PHE A 216 -15.38 5.23 0.16
C PHE A 216 -14.24 4.81 1.09
N VAL A 217 -14.28 3.58 1.59
CA VAL A 217 -13.17 3.01 2.37
C VAL A 217 -12.10 2.52 1.41
N ASP A 218 -10.83 2.91 1.63
CA ASP A 218 -9.73 2.46 0.76
C ASP A 218 -8.62 1.73 1.54
N TYR A 219 -7.49 2.36 1.80
CA TYR A 219 -6.25 1.70 2.20
C TYR A 219 -6.29 1.00 3.56
N VAL A 220 -5.55 -0.13 3.65
CA VAL A 220 -5.41 -0.92 4.87
C VAL A 220 -4.04 -1.59 4.96
N TRP A 221 -3.50 -1.69 6.16
CA TRP A 221 -2.41 -2.58 6.49
C TRP A 221 -2.96 -3.95 6.88
N VAL A 222 -2.42 -4.99 6.31
CA VAL A 222 -2.86 -6.37 6.51
C VAL A 222 -1.71 -7.26 6.99
N ALA A 223 -2.06 -8.40 7.58
CA ALA A 223 -1.13 -9.50 7.83
C ALA A 223 -1.52 -10.72 7.01
N ARG A 224 -0.54 -11.56 6.64
CA ARG A 224 -0.85 -12.90 6.16
C ARG A 224 -1.60 -13.70 7.24
N LYS A 225 -2.45 -14.63 6.81
CA LYS A 225 -3.39 -15.35 7.66
C LYS A 225 -2.74 -16.05 8.87
N ASP A 226 -1.67 -16.76 8.62
CA ASP A 226 -1.00 -17.65 9.56
C ASP A 226 0.05 -16.99 10.46
N LEU A 227 0.24 -15.66 10.34
CA LEU A 227 1.08 -14.91 11.25
C LEU A 227 0.51 -15.00 12.68
N ASN A 228 1.37 -15.14 13.69
CA ASN A 228 0.90 -15.29 15.06
C ASN A 228 0.22 -14.02 15.60
N LYS A 229 -0.61 -14.20 16.64
CA LYS A 229 -1.44 -13.12 17.19
C LYS A 229 -0.59 -12.00 17.81
N ASP A 230 0.49 -12.36 18.48
CA ASP A 230 1.36 -11.38 19.15
C ASP A 230 2.02 -10.42 18.15
N GLN A 231 2.54 -10.95 17.04
CA GLN A 231 3.10 -10.12 15.96
C GLN A 231 2.06 -9.20 15.33
N LYS A 232 0.82 -9.68 15.11
CA LYS A 232 -0.28 -8.85 14.59
C LYS A 232 -0.62 -7.71 15.57
N GLU A 233 -0.71 -8.01 16.87
CA GLU A 233 -1.00 -6.99 17.89
C GLU A 233 0.12 -5.96 18.01
N LYS A 234 1.39 -6.36 18.06
CA LYS A 234 2.52 -5.43 18.06
C LYS A 234 2.51 -4.49 16.86
N PHE A 235 2.14 -5.03 15.68
CA PHE A 235 2.02 -4.21 14.47
C PHE A 235 0.90 -3.16 14.62
N VAL A 236 -0.27 -3.55 15.09
CA VAL A 236 -1.38 -2.63 15.34
C VAL A 236 -0.99 -1.56 16.38
N GLU A 237 -0.36 -1.99 17.48
CA GLU A 237 0.11 -1.06 18.52
C GLU A 237 1.13 -0.06 17.99
N ALA A 238 2.05 -0.48 17.12
CA ALA A 238 3.02 0.42 16.50
C ALA A 238 2.30 1.57 15.77
N PHE A 239 1.27 1.28 14.98
CA PHE A 239 0.54 2.30 14.23
C PHE A 239 -0.38 3.16 15.12
N THR A 240 -1.13 2.55 16.03
CA THR A 240 -2.08 3.29 16.88
C THR A 240 -1.41 4.18 17.92
N ARG A 241 -0.10 4.01 18.17
CA ARG A 241 0.72 4.85 19.06
C ARG A 241 1.43 6.01 18.37
N LEU A 242 1.35 6.11 17.03
CA LEU A 242 1.96 7.23 16.29
C LEU A 242 1.35 8.57 16.73
N LYS A 243 2.22 9.59 16.87
CA LYS A 243 1.80 10.94 17.31
C LYS A 243 2.53 12.03 16.53
N GLU A 244 1.77 13.03 16.09
CA GLU A 244 2.33 14.28 15.54
C GLU A 244 3.30 14.93 16.53
N GLY A 245 4.33 15.54 16.01
CA GLY A 245 5.41 16.18 16.79
C GLY A 245 6.47 15.20 17.30
N ARG A 246 6.17 13.90 17.40
CA ARG A 246 7.14 12.87 17.79
C ARG A 246 7.56 12.00 16.62
N ASP A 247 6.60 11.59 15.80
CA ASP A 247 6.78 10.57 14.77
C ASP A 247 6.58 11.15 13.36
N ASP A 248 6.79 12.45 13.16
CA ASP A 248 6.44 13.19 11.95
C ASP A 248 7.08 12.59 10.69
N ALA A 249 8.33 12.12 10.77
CA ALA A 249 9.00 11.48 9.64
C ALA A 249 8.29 10.18 9.19
N VAL A 250 7.74 9.42 10.13
CA VAL A 250 6.97 8.20 9.86
C VAL A 250 5.59 8.55 9.32
N LEU A 251 4.91 9.52 9.94
CA LEU A 251 3.58 9.99 9.54
C LEU A 251 3.61 10.58 8.12
N GLN A 252 4.70 11.27 7.74
CA GLN A 252 4.89 11.76 6.38
C GLN A 252 4.98 10.61 5.36
N VAL A 253 5.76 9.56 5.66
CA VAL A 253 5.84 8.35 4.81
C VAL A 253 4.47 7.69 4.66
N LEU A 254 3.71 7.63 5.75
CA LEU A 254 2.38 7.00 5.79
C LEU A 254 1.27 7.89 5.21
N ARG A 255 1.56 9.17 4.93
CA ARG A 255 0.57 10.15 4.44
C ARG A 255 -0.70 10.20 5.32
N GLY A 256 -0.52 10.10 6.64
CA GLY A 256 -1.63 10.05 7.60
C GLY A 256 -1.20 10.49 8.99
N LYS A 257 -2.17 10.89 9.81
CA LYS A 257 -1.93 11.43 11.15
C LYS A 257 -2.39 10.50 12.26
N ILE A 258 -3.54 9.86 12.07
CA ILE A 258 -4.21 9.03 13.06
C ILE A 258 -4.52 7.68 12.43
N PHE A 259 -4.21 6.62 13.17
CA PHE A 259 -4.45 5.24 12.75
C PHE A 259 -5.40 4.55 13.72
N VAL A 260 -6.32 3.77 13.17
CA VAL A 260 -7.33 2.99 13.90
C VAL A 260 -7.29 1.54 13.47
N ARG A 261 -7.79 0.62 14.31
CA ARG A 261 -7.97 -0.77 13.90
C ARG A 261 -8.90 -0.84 12.71
N ALA A 262 -8.58 -1.72 11.77
CA ALA A 262 -9.41 -2.02 10.62
C ALA A 262 -10.14 -3.35 10.81
N THR A 263 -11.36 -3.45 10.29
CA THR A 263 -12.15 -4.66 10.27
C THR A 263 -12.58 -5.01 8.84
N ASP A 264 -12.91 -6.29 8.59
CA ASP A 264 -13.37 -6.73 7.26
C ASP A 264 -14.76 -6.15 6.90
N GLU A 265 -15.58 -5.89 7.92
CA GLU A 265 -16.94 -5.34 7.77
C GLU A 265 -16.93 -3.95 7.12
N GLU A 266 -15.90 -3.14 7.40
CA GLU A 266 -15.76 -1.79 6.83
C GLU A 266 -15.64 -1.82 5.29
N TYR A 267 -15.13 -2.92 4.72
CA TYR A 267 -14.97 -3.13 3.28
C TYR A 267 -16.20 -3.77 2.61
N GLY A 268 -17.30 -3.99 3.34
CA GLY A 268 -18.50 -4.66 2.85
C GLY A 268 -19.13 -3.97 1.63
N VAL A 269 -19.26 -2.65 1.65
CA VAL A 269 -19.79 -1.87 0.52
C VAL A 269 -18.86 -1.96 -0.70
N LEU A 270 -17.55 -1.82 -0.48
CA LEU A 270 -16.56 -1.92 -1.55
C LEU A 270 -16.57 -3.32 -2.19
N ARG A 271 -16.77 -4.36 -1.39
CA ARG A 271 -16.91 -5.75 -1.86
C ARG A 271 -18.11 -5.90 -2.78
N GLN A 272 -19.27 -5.37 -2.39
CA GLN A 272 -20.47 -5.40 -3.23
C GLN A 272 -20.25 -4.71 -4.58
N VAL A 273 -19.59 -3.55 -4.58
CA VAL A 273 -19.24 -2.83 -5.82
C VAL A 273 -18.30 -3.66 -6.69
N ALA A 274 -17.27 -4.26 -6.11
CA ALA A 274 -16.30 -5.07 -6.85
C ALA A 274 -16.95 -6.33 -7.45
N GLU A 275 -17.89 -6.96 -6.74
CA GLU A 275 -18.69 -8.10 -7.22
C GLU A 275 -19.64 -7.68 -8.35
N GLU A 276 -20.38 -6.57 -8.19
CA GLU A 276 -21.27 -6.04 -9.21
C GLU A 276 -20.53 -5.74 -10.53
N LEU A 277 -19.33 -5.18 -10.41
CA LEU A 277 -18.48 -4.84 -11.56
C LEU A 277 -17.61 -6.01 -12.04
N LYS A 278 -17.70 -7.18 -11.42
CA LYS A 278 -16.91 -8.38 -11.74
C LYS A 278 -15.39 -8.12 -11.71
N MET A 279 -14.93 -7.40 -10.72
CA MET A 279 -13.52 -7.02 -10.60
C MET A 279 -12.66 -8.08 -9.89
N PHE A 280 -13.27 -9.19 -9.38
CA PHE A 280 -12.58 -10.39 -8.85
C PHE A 280 -13.44 -11.66 -8.86
#